data_8e85e69c0e6d154b390b16575f4fa2c4
#
_entry.id   8e85e69c0e6d154b390b16575f4fa2c4
#
_cell.length_a   1.000
_cell.length_b   1.000
_cell.length_c   1.000
_cell.angle_alpha   90.00
_cell.angle_beta   90.00
_cell.angle_gamma   90.00
#
_symmetry.space_group_name_H-M   'P 1'
#
loop_
_entity.id
_entity.type
_entity.pdbx_description
1 polymer ?
#
loop_
_entity_poly.entity_id
_entity_poly.type
_entity_poly.pdbx_seq_one_letter_code
_entity_poly.pdbx_strand_id
1 'polypeptide(L)'
;MCRQELRPVRLQLELLKPEMALDAHGVKSTIVLFGGARIPAPAHKDKARTKTLADLSHFYDEAREFARLMTLKSMESDGQDNVIVTGGGPGVMEAGNRGAVDAGGQSIGLNIVLPFEQAPNEYVTPELCFNFHYFAIRKMHFLMRARAICVFPGGFGTLDEMFETLTLIQTGRMSRIPFLLFGRAFWEKIINWDA
;
A
#
# COMPACT_ATOMS: atom_id res chain seq x y z
N MET A 1 7.69 22.44 -17.42
CA MET A 1 8.42 21.30 -16.81
C MET A 1 8.36 19.99 -17.60
N CYS A 2 7.78 19.95 -18.80
CA CYS A 2 7.63 18.70 -19.60
C CYS A 2 8.83 18.33 -20.46
N ARG A 3 9.88 19.16 -20.54
CA ARG A 3 11.11 18.86 -21.30
C ARG A 3 11.85 17.65 -20.72
N GLN A 4 12.44 16.82 -21.58
CA GLN A 4 13.13 15.58 -21.17
C GLN A 4 14.36 15.87 -20.29
N GLU A 5 15.08 16.94 -20.55
CA GLU A 5 16.26 17.38 -19.80
C GLU A 5 15.94 17.69 -18.33
N LEU A 6 14.68 18.01 -18.03
CA LEU A 6 14.22 18.29 -16.67
C LEU A 6 13.74 17.03 -15.91
N ARG A 7 13.89 15.83 -16.49
CA ARG A 7 13.54 14.57 -15.80
C ARG A 7 14.25 14.41 -14.45
N PRO A 8 15.55 14.66 -14.31
CA PRO A 8 16.22 14.57 -13.00
C PRO A 8 15.60 15.47 -11.94
N VAL A 9 15.23 16.70 -12.32
CA VAL A 9 14.56 17.65 -11.40
C VAL A 9 13.18 17.12 -10.96
N ARG A 10 12.40 16.55 -11.88
CA ARG A 10 11.10 15.96 -11.53
C ARG A 10 11.24 14.77 -10.57
N LEU A 11 12.24 13.91 -10.79
CA LEU A 11 12.55 12.79 -9.89
C LEU A 11 12.89 13.28 -8.48
N GLN A 12 13.69 14.35 -8.38
CA GLN A 12 14.02 14.98 -7.10
C GLN A 12 12.77 15.53 -6.39
N LEU A 13 11.88 16.21 -7.14
CA LEU A 13 10.65 16.76 -6.58
C LEU A 13 9.66 15.67 -6.15
N GLU A 14 9.54 14.58 -6.91
CA GLU A 14 8.70 13.43 -6.52
C GLU A 14 9.27 12.69 -5.30
N LEU A 15 10.58 12.72 -5.08
CA LEU A 15 11.18 12.18 -3.86
C LEU A 15 10.99 13.14 -2.67
N LEU A 16 11.19 14.43 -2.87
CA LEU A 16 11.20 15.43 -1.79
C LEU A 16 9.80 15.72 -1.24
N LYS A 17 8.80 15.91 -2.11
CA LYS A 17 7.45 16.35 -1.72
C LYS A 17 6.79 15.44 -0.68
N PRO A 18 6.73 14.10 -0.87
CA PRO A 18 6.14 13.23 0.15
C PRO A 18 6.92 13.25 1.46
N GLU A 19 8.27 13.30 1.44
CA GLU A 19 9.06 13.36 2.67
C GLU A 19 8.72 14.60 3.49
N MET A 20 8.67 15.78 2.87
CA MET A 20 8.30 17.01 3.55
C MET A 20 6.89 16.96 4.15
N ALA A 21 5.92 16.38 3.42
CA ALA A 21 4.55 16.26 3.89
C ALA A 21 4.44 15.25 5.04
N LEU A 22 5.11 14.10 4.95
CA LEU A 22 5.13 13.09 6.00
C LEU A 22 5.78 13.64 7.28
N ASP A 23 6.87 14.40 7.16
CA ASP A 23 7.51 15.06 8.30
C ASP A 23 6.59 16.12 8.93
N ALA A 24 5.93 16.94 8.12
CA ALA A 24 4.98 17.95 8.59
C ALA A 24 3.79 17.35 9.36
N HIS A 25 3.36 16.12 8.99
CA HIS A 25 2.30 15.36 9.67
C HIS A 25 2.83 14.44 10.78
N GLY A 26 4.12 14.53 11.11
CA GLY A 26 4.73 13.75 12.17
C GLY A 26 4.81 12.24 11.92
N VAL A 27 4.68 11.79 10.67
CA VAL A 27 4.74 10.35 10.34
C VAL A 27 6.17 9.84 10.51
N LYS A 28 6.40 9.01 11.51
CA LYS A 28 7.72 8.42 11.83
C LYS A 28 7.92 7.06 11.17
N SER A 29 6.88 6.25 11.14
CA SER A 29 6.94 4.90 10.57
C SER A 29 5.61 4.47 9.96
N THR A 30 5.67 3.48 9.06
CA THR A 30 4.51 3.01 8.32
C THR A 30 4.35 1.50 8.37
N ILE A 31 3.11 1.03 8.19
CA ILE A 31 2.77 -0.36 7.84
C ILE A 31 2.23 -0.35 6.41
N VAL A 32 2.90 -1.09 5.54
CA VAL A 32 2.56 -1.15 4.12
C VAL A 32 1.55 -2.26 3.88
N LEU A 33 0.44 -1.96 3.19
CA LEU A 33 -0.52 -2.94 2.71
C LEU A 33 -0.48 -3.01 1.19
N PHE A 34 -0.02 -4.13 0.67
CA PHE A 34 -0.12 -4.48 -0.74
C PHE A 34 -1.25 -5.48 -0.97
N GLY A 35 -1.97 -5.36 -2.07
CA GLY A 35 -3.04 -6.29 -2.42
C GLY A 35 -3.80 -5.92 -3.68
N GLY A 36 -4.71 -6.79 -4.08
CA GLY A 36 -5.43 -6.69 -5.34
C GLY A 36 -6.42 -5.53 -5.41
N ALA A 37 -6.26 -4.64 -6.38
CA ALA A 37 -7.19 -3.55 -6.67
C ALA A 37 -8.58 -4.02 -7.14
N ARG A 38 -8.70 -5.30 -7.54
CA ARG A 38 -9.94 -5.88 -8.10
C ARG A 38 -10.70 -6.75 -7.11
N ILE A 39 -10.22 -6.90 -5.89
CA ILE A 39 -10.93 -7.63 -4.82
C ILE A 39 -12.04 -6.71 -4.30
N PRO A 40 -13.32 -7.04 -4.53
CA PRO A 40 -14.41 -6.18 -4.12
C PRO A 40 -14.66 -6.29 -2.62
N ALA A 41 -15.25 -5.25 -2.04
CA ALA A 41 -15.88 -5.38 -0.72
C ALA A 41 -16.99 -6.46 -0.77
N PRO A 42 -17.25 -7.21 0.31
CA PRO A 42 -18.29 -8.24 0.34
C PRO A 42 -19.67 -7.76 -0.09
N ALA A 43 -20.02 -6.51 0.23
CA ALA A 43 -21.27 -5.87 -0.21
C ALA A 43 -21.36 -5.68 -1.74
N HIS A 44 -20.24 -5.77 -2.46
CA HIS A 44 -20.16 -5.62 -3.91
C HIS A 44 -19.64 -6.89 -4.60
N LYS A 45 -19.70 -8.03 -3.93
CA LYS A 45 -19.23 -9.33 -4.41
C LYS A 45 -19.89 -9.73 -5.73
N ASP A 46 -21.13 -9.39 -5.92
CA ASP A 46 -21.93 -9.62 -7.14
C ASP A 46 -21.39 -8.87 -8.36
N LYS A 47 -20.67 -7.77 -8.16
CA LYS A 47 -20.05 -6.95 -9.21
C LYS A 47 -18.64 -7.41 -9.60
N ALA A 48 -18.14 -8.48 -8.98
CA ALA A 48 -16.80 -9.00 -9.28
C ALA A 48 -16.72 -9.48 -10.74
N ARG A 49 -15.60 -9.16 -11.41
CA ARG A 49 -15.37 -9.56 -12.81
C ARG A 49 -15.26 -11.06 -13.02
N THR A 50 -14.90 -11.80 -11.99
CA THR A 50 -14.76 -13.27 -12.02
C THR A 50 -15.19 -13.87 -10.70
N LYS A 51 -15.60 -15.16 -10.71
CA LYS A 51 -15.93 -15.92 -9.50
C LYS A 51 -14.73 -15.94 -8.53
N THR A 52 -13.52 -16.14 -9.04
CA THR A 52 -12.30 -16.14 -8.20
C THR A 52 -12.13 -14.83 -7.43
N LEU A 53 -12.37 -13.67 -8.05
CA LEU A 53 -12.31 -12.38 -7.36
C LEU A 53 -13.43 -12.23 -6.33
N ALA A 54 -14.64 -12.73 -6.65
CA ALA A 54 -15.75 -12.79 -5.71
C ALA A 54 -15.41 -13.62 -4.47
N ASP A 55 -14.76 -14.78 -4.65
CA ASP A 55 -14.37 -15.67 -3.55
C ASP A 55 -13.27 -15.06 -2.66
N LEU A 56 -12.48 -14.14 -3.18
CA LEU A 56 -11.45 -13.39 -2.43
C LEU A 56 -12.00 -12.17 -1.68
N SER A 57 -13.28 -11.84 -1.79
CA SER A 57 -13.86 -10.62 -1.21
C SER A 57 -13.71 -10.51 0.31
N HIS A 58 -13.61 -11.63 1.03
CA HIS A 58 -13.37 -11.63 2.49
C HIS A 58 -12.03 -10.97 2.86
N PHE A 59 -11.02 -10.99 1.97
CA PHE A 59 -9.75 -10.30 2.21
C PHE A 59 -9.88 -8.77 2.25
N TYR A 60 -10.95 -8.21 1.69
CA TYR A 60 -11.26 -6.80 1.88
C TYR A 60 -11.54 -6.50 3.36
N ASP A 61 -12.41 -7.29 3.99
CA ASP A 61 -12.76 -7.11 5.41
C ASP A 61 -11.57 -7.43 6.33
N GLU A 62 -10.78 -8.45 6.00
CA GLU A 62 -9.55 -8.77 6.74
C GLU A 62 -8.53 -7.62 6.68
N ALA A 63 -8.33 -7.02 5.50
CA ALA A 63 -7.42 -5.88 5.32
C ALA A 63 -7.93 -4.63 6.06
N ARG A 64 -9.26 -4.39 6.02
CA ARG A 64 -9.89 -3.29 6.74
C ARG A 64 -9.74 -3.44 8.25
N GLU A 65 -10.03 -4.63 8.77
CA GLU A 65 -9.92 -4.90 10.21
C GLU A 65 -8.46 -4.86 10.68
N PHE A 66 -7.54 -5.45 9.91
CA PHE A 66 -6.11 -5.34 10.21
C PHE A 66 -5.65 -3.88 10.30
N ALA A 67 -6.00 -3.07 9.31
CA ALA A 67 -5.64 -1.65 9.28
C ALA A 67 -6.26 -0.88 10.45
N ARG A 68 -7.53 -1.18 10.81
CA ARG A 68 -8.21 -0.60 11.97
C ARG A 68 -7.45 -0.90 13.27
N LEU A 69 -7.08 -2.16 13.49
CA LEU A 69 -6.35 -2.59 14.69
C LEU A 69 -4.97 -1.93 14.77
N MET A 70 -4.25 -1.87 13.65
CA MET A 70 -2.93 -1.23 13.60
C MET A 70 -3.02 0.29 13.81
N THR A 71 -4.07 0.91 13.32
CA THR A 71 -4.30 2.35 13.54
C THR A 71 -4.65 2.65 15.00
N LEU A 72 -5.48 1.82 15.65
CA LEU A 72 -5.71 1.95 17.10
C LEU A 72 -4.39 1.85 17.88
N LYS A 73 -3.51 0.94 17.48
CA LYS A 73 -2.16 0.84 18.07
C LYS A 73 -1.29 2.06 17.78
N SER A 74 -1.38 2.62 16.58
CA SER A 74 -0.72 3.85 16.19
C SER A 74 -1.14 5.04 17.04
N MET A 75 -2.43 5.12 17.40
CA MET A 75 -2.96 6.20 18.24
C MET A 75 -2.35 6.23 19.65
N GLU A 76 -1.78 5.13 20.13
CA GLU A 76 -1.01 5.12 21.40
C GLU A 76 0.29 5.95 21.31
N SER A 77 0.77 6.25 20.10
CA SER A 77 1.91 7.14 19.80
C SER A 77 1.46 8.39 19.01
N ASP A 78 0.32 8.95 19.37
CA ASP A 78 -0.28 10.13 18.73
C ASP A 78 -0.47 10.00 17.22
N GLY A 79 -0.64 8.77 16.71
CA GLY A 79 -0.83 8.49 15.28
C GLY A 79 0.41 8.71 14.41
N GLN A 80 1.61 8.76 15.01
CA GLN A 80 2.87 9.05 14.31
C GLN A 80 3.61 7.77 13.88
N ASP A 81 3.48 6.68 14.63
CA ASP A 81 4.10 5.41 14.33
C ASP A 81 3.11 4.44 13.68
N ASN A 82 3.63 3.57 12.80
CA ASN A 82 2.85 2.50 12.17
C ASN A 82 1.63 2.99 11.37
N VAL A 83 1.74 4.16 10.75
CA VAL A 83 0.68 4.73 9.90
C VAL A 83 0.46 3.83 8.69
N ILE A 84 -0.80 3.54 8.38
CA ILE A 84 -1.15 2.71 7.23
C ILE A 84 -0.79 3.42 5.92
N VAL A 85 -0.06 2.72 5.05
CA VAL A 85 0.23 3.17 3.69
C VAL A 85 -0.20 2.14 2.67
N THR A 86 -0.88 2.59 1.63
CA THR A 86 -1.33 1.78 0.50
C THR A 86 -1.03 2.47 -0.82
N GLY A 87 -1.31 1.78 -1.93
CA GLY A 87 -1.25 2.40 -3.25
C GLY A 87 -2.39 3.38 -3.55
N GLY A 88 -3.30 3.64 -2.61
CA GLY A 88 -4.38 4.62 -2.74
C GLY A 88 -5.51 4.23 -3.69
N GLY A 89 -5.43 3.09 -4.37
CA GLY A 89 -6.45 2.59 -5.32
C GLY A 89 -7.61 1.86 -4.63
N PRO A 90 -8.47 1.19 -5.41
CA PRO A 90 -9.60 0.40 -4.89
C PRO A 90 -9.18 -0.95 -4.31
N GLY A 91 -10.15 -1.73 -3.87
CA GLY A 91 -9.98 -3.09 -3.36
C GLY A 91 -9.26 -3.14 -2.03
N VAL A 92 -8.22 -3.97 -1.89
CA VAL A 92 -7.46 -4.11 -0.64
C VAL A 92 -6.83 -2.79 -0.20
N MET A 93 -6.41 -1.94 -1.13
CA MET A 93 -5.85 -0.63 -0.81
C MET A 93 -6.88 0.28 -0.16
N GLU A 94 -8.08 0.34 -0.73
CA GLU A 94 -9.24 1.05 -0.17
C GLU A 94 -9.59 0.49 1.22
N ALA A 95 -9.63 -0.84 1.36
CA ALA A 95 -9.91 -1.49 2.63
C ALA A 95 -8.92 -1.06 3.72
N GLY A 96 -7.63 -0.99 3.40
CA GLY A 96 -6.59 -0.52 4.30
C GLY A 96 -6.80 0.94 4.74
N ASN A 97 -7.02 1.85 3.80
CA ASN A 97 -7.28 3.25 4.12
C ASN A 97 -8.58 3.43 4.92
N ARG A 98 -9.64 2.70 4.54
CA ARG A 98 -10.91 2.73 5.25
C ARG A 98 -10.79 2.23 6.69
N GLY A 99 -10.02 1.16 6.94
CA GLY A 99 -9.75 0.68 8.28
C GLY A 99 -9.07 1.73 9.16
N ALA A 100 -8.17 2.53 8.60
CA ALA A 100 -7.56 3.65 9.33
C ALA A 100 -8.59 4.73 9.70
N VAL A 101 -9.48 5.10 8.77
CA VAL A 101 -10.59 6.05 9.03
C VAL A 101 -11.54 5.50 10.08
N ASP A 102 -11.89 4.21 10.05
CA ASP A 102 -12.75 3.58 11.06
C ASP A 102 -12.19 3.69 12.49
N ALA A 103 -10.87 3.78 12.63
CA ALA A 103 -10.18 3.98 13.90
C ALA A 103 -9.93 5.46 14.25
N GLY A 104 -10.36 6.39 13.39
CA GLY A 104 -10.13 7.83 13.57
C GLY A 104 -8.70 8.29 13.30
N GLY A 105 -7.87 7.47 12.61
CA GLY A 105 -6.49 7.78 12.27
C GLY A 105 -6.30 8.25 10.83
N GLN A 106 -5.08 8.71 10.54
CA GLN A 106 -4.65 9.09 9.19
C GLN A 106 -4.14 7.87 8.41
N SER A 107 -4.17 7.97 7.07
CA SER A 107 -3.58 6.97 6.18
C SER A 107 -2.97 7.60 4.93
N ILE A 108 -1.99 6.92 4.35
CA ILE A 108 -1.21 7.41 3.22
C ILE A 108 -1.63 6.68 1.95
N GLY A 109 -1.80 7.42 0.86
CA GLY A 109 -2.04 6.89 -0.48
C GLY A 109 -0.90 7.25 -1.42
N LEU A 110 -0.14 6.26 -1.90
CA LEU A 110 0.91 6.44 -2.90
C LEU A 110 0.39 6.00 -4.28
N ASN A 111 -0.32 6.88 -4.96
CA ASN A 111 -0.92 6.60 -6.25
C ASN A 111 0.12 6.64 -7.39
N ILE A 112 -0.15 5.92 -8.45
CA ILE A 112 0.61 6.00 -9.71
C ILE A 112 -0.34 6.48 -10.81
N VAL A 113 0.11 7.47 -11.57
CA VAL A 113 -0.64 7.96 -12.73
C VAL A 113 -0.57 6.92 -13.84
N LEU A 114 -1.72 6.35 -14.22
CA LEU A 114 -1.86 5.37 -15.28
C LEU A 114 -2.72 5.92 -16.43
N PRO A 115 -2.54 5.44 -17.69
CA PRO A 115 -3.30 5.93 -18.84
C PRO A 115 -4.82 5.77 -18.72
N PHE A 116 -5.29 4.80 -17.94
CA PHE A 116 -6.70 4.52 -17.65
C PHE A 116 -6.97 4.70 -16.15
N GLU A 117 -6.79 5.92 -15.69
CA GLU A 117 -6.67 6.27 -14.30
C GLU A 117 -7.96 6.03 -13.51
N GLN A 118 -7.81 5.42 -12.33
CA GLN A 118 -8.80 5.47 -11.26
C GLN A 118 -8.40 6.59 -10.30
N ALA A 119 -9.36 7.38 -9.87
CA ALA A 119 -9.14 8.35 -8.81
C ALA A 119 -8.69 7.62 -7.52
N PRO A 120 -7.90 8.28 -6.66
CA PRO A 120 -7.63 7.77 -5.32
C PRO A 120 -8.93 7.42 -4.58
N ASN A 121 -8.89 6.40 -3.71
CA ASN A 121 -10.04 6.10 -2.87
C ASN A 121 -10.29 7.25 -1.86
N GLU A 122 -11.55 7.41 -1.46
CA GLU A 122 -12.00 8.52 -0.60
C GLU A 122 -11.50 8.46 0.85
N TYR A 123 -10.90 7.34 1.27
CA TYR A 123 -10.43 7.12 2.64
C TYR A 123 -8.97 7.50 2.87
N VAL A 124 -8.24 7.89 1.83
CA VAL A 124 -6.88 8.44 1.98
C VAL A 124 -6.97 9.82 2.60
N THR A 125 -6.11 10.10 3.59
CA THR A 125 -5.98 11.46 4.14
C THR A 125 -5.56 12.42 3.02
N PRO A 126 -6.33 13.48 2.73
CA PRO A 126 -6.10 14.32 1.54
C PRO A 126 -4.68 14.86 1.42
N GLU A 127 -4.09 15.32 2.52
CA GLU A 127 -2.74 15.89 2.58
C GLU A 127 -1.64 14.83 2.44
N LEU A 128 -1.99 13.54 2.63
CA LEU A 128 -1.12 12.37 2.50
C LEU A 128 -1.43 11.54 1.24
N CYS A 129 -2.13 12.11 0.29
CA CYS A 129 -2.42 11.53 -1.02
C CYS A 129 -1.42 12.04 -2.06
N PHE A 130 -0.54 11.16 -2.53
CA PHE A 130 0.53 11.51 -3.48
C PHE A 130 0.34 10.81 -4.81
N ASN A 131 0.51 11.55 -5.91
CA ASN A 131 0.44 11.03 -7.28
C ASN A 131 1.83 11.00 -7.90
N PHE A 132 2.32 9.81 -8.22
CA PHE A 132 3.63 9.56 -8.81
C PHE A 132 3.52 9.32 -10.32
N HIS A 133 4.51 9.82 -11.06
CA HIS A 133 4.71 9.48 -12.47
C HIS A 133 5.78 8.38 -12.64
N TYR A 134 6.66 8.24 -11.64
CA TYR A 134 7.78 7.31 -11.69
C TYR A 134 7.62 6.17 -10.69
N PHE A 135 7.47 4.95 -11.19
CA PHE A 135 7.36 3.74 -10.36
C PHE A 135 8.52 3.60 -9.37
N ALA A 136 9.76 3.87 -9.81
CA ALA A 136 10.93 3.75 -8.95
C ALA A 136 10.85 4.62 -7.70
N ILE A 137 10.45 5.89 -7.85
CA ILE A 137 10.33 6.82 -6.71
C ILE A 137 9.19 6.39 -5.78
N ARG A 138 8.05 5.99 -6.35
CA ARG A 138 6.92 5.49 -5.57
C ARG A 138 7.31 4.27 -4.73
N LYS A 139 8.03 3.31 -5.31
CA LYS A 139 8.52 2.12 -4.62
C LYS A 139 9.43 2.46 -3.45
N MET A 140 10.33 3.43 -3.61
CA MET A 140 11.16 3.91 -2.52
C MET A 140 10.31 4.40 -1.34
N HIS A 141 9.28 5.21 -1.59
CA HIS A 141 8.42 5.76 -0.54
C HIS A 141 7.62 4.69 0.22
N PHE A 142 7.24 3.57 -0.41
CA PHE A 142 6.65 2.45 0.33
C PHE A 142 7.59 1.92 1.40
N LEU A 143 8.90 1.89 1.14
CA LEU A 143 9.85 1.15 1.96
C LEU A 143 10.66 2.03 2.92
N MET A 144 10.83 3.32 2.64
CA MET A 144 11.72 4.21 3.41
C MET A 144 11.35 4.30 4.89
N ARG A 145 10.06 4.26 5.23
CA ARG A 145 9.55 4.35 6.62
C ARG A 145 8.89 3.05 7.08
N ALA A 146 8.96 1.97 6.30
CA ALA A 146 8.26 0.72 6.58
C ALA A 146 8.81 0.01 7.82
N ARG A 147 7.91 -0.35 8.73
CA ARG A 147 8.16 -1.21 9.90
C ARG A 147 7.58 -2.61 9.72
N ALA A 148 6.62 -2.77 8.83
CA ALA A 148 6.06 -4.06 8.44
C ALA A 148 5.50 -4.00 7.02
N ILE A 149 5.50 -5.12 6.33
CA ILE A 149 4.87 -5.31 5.03
C ILE A 149 3.79 -6.37 5.16
N CYS A 150 2.58 -6.05 4.72
CA CYS A 150 1.43 -6.94 4.71
C CYS A 150 0.96 -7.12 3.27
N VAL A 151 0.96 -8.36 2.80
CA VAL A 151 0.61 -8.68 1.42
C VAL A 151 -0.62 -9.56 1.38
N PHE A 152 -1.68 -9.04 0.80
CA PHE A 152 -2.93 -9.73 0.53
C PHE A 152 -2.95 -10.29 -0.88
N PRO A 153 -3.83 -11.24 -1.21
CA PRO A 153 -3.98 -11.74 -2.55
C PRO A 153 -4.04 -10.62 -3.59
N GLY A 154 -3.31 -10.76 -4.69
CA GLY A 154 -3.21 -9.73 -5.71
C GLY A 154 -2.59 -10.22 -7.01
N GLY A 155 -2.47 -9.33 -7.99
CA GLY A 155 -1.87 -9.60 -9.29
C GLY A 155 -0.41 -9.20 -9.38
N PHE A 156 0.04 -8.95 -10.63
CA PHE A 156 1.44 -8.63 -10.93
C PHE A 156 1.99 -7.42 -10.16
N GLY A 157 1.21 -6.36 -9.98
CA GLY A 157 1.67 -5.20 -9.20
C GLY A 157 1.92 -5.55 -7.73
N THR A 158 1.11 -6.42 -7.14
CA THR A 158 1.32 -6.91 -5.77
C THR A 158 2.55 -7.80 -5.68
N LEU A 159 2.76 -8.69 -6.66
CA LEU A 159 3.93 -9.56 -6.74
C LEU A 159 5.23 -8.75 -6.94
N ASP A 160 5.19 -7.75 -7.80
CA ASP A 160 6.31 -6.86 -8.09
C ASP A 160 6.82 -6.17 -6.81
N GLU A 161 5.93 -5.54 -6.04
CA GLU A 161 6.28 -4.89 -4.78
C GLU A 161 6.74 -5.90 -3.71
N MET A 162 6.11 -7.07 -3.67
CA MET A 162 6.48 -8.15 -2.76
C MET A 162 7.90 -8.65 -3.01
N PHE A 163 8.21 -9.02 -4.25
CA PHE A 163 9.51 -9.59 -4.60
C PHE A 163 10.64 -8.56 -4.56
N GLU A 164 10.36 -7.31 -4.90
CA GLU A 164 11.34 -6.24 -4.70
C GLU A 164 11.71 -6.09 -3.23
N THR A 165 10.73 -6.04 -2.34
CA THR A 165 10.96 -5.94 -0.89
C THR A 165 11.78 -7.13 -0.39
N LEU A 166 11.42 -8.36 -0.77
CA LEU A 166 12.16 -9.57 -0.41
C LEU A 166 13.60 -9.54 -0.93
N THR A 167 13.81 -9.04 -2.15
CA THR A 167 15.15 -8.87 -2.74
C THR A 167 15.99 -7.87 -1.93
N LEU A 168 15.42 -6.75 -1.52
CA LEU A 168 16.12 -5.75 -0.72
C LEU A 168 16.50 -6.28 0.66
N ILE A 169 15.63 -7.08 1.29
CA ILE A 169 15.93 -7.77 2.55
C ILE A 169 17.02 -8.83 2.35
N GLN A 170 16.89 -9.67 1.31
CA GLN A 170 17.86 -10.73 1.00
C GLN A 170 19.26 -10.18 0.74
N THR A 171 19.36 -9.07 0.03
CA THR A 171 20.63 -8.42 -0.34
C THR A 171 21.20 -7.51 0.75
N GLY A 172 20.51 -7.39 1.90
CA GLY A 172 20.94 -6.54 3.02
C GLY A 172 20.80 -5.03 2.77
N ARG A 173 20.07 -4.62 1.73
CA ARG A 173 19.78 -3.21 1.45
C ARG A 173 18.68 -2.67 2.35
N MET A 174 17.84 -3.54 2.86
CA MET A 174 16.80 -3.24 3.84
C MET A 174 16.95 -4.18 5.04
N SER A 175 16.74 -3.64 6.23
CA SER A 175 16.72 -4.45 7.47
C SER A 175 15.58 -5.46 7.42
N ARG A 176 15.74 -6.57 8.15
CA ARG A 176 14.63 -7.53 8.33
C ARG A 176 13.52 -6.86 9.14
N ILE A 177 12.32 -6.86 8.57
CA ILE A 177 11.08 -6.40 9.20
C ILE A 177 10.02 -7.50 9.09
N PRO A 178 8.96 -7.47 9.92
CA PRO A 178 7.82 -8.37 9.76
C PRO A 178 7.26 -8.32 8.34
N PHE A 179 7.11 -9.51 7.74
CA PHE A 179 6.60 -9.69 6.39
C PHE A 179 5.46 -10.70 6.45
N LEU A 180 4.22 -10.23 6.32
CA LEU A 180 3.01 -11.02 6.53
C LEU A 180 2.32 -11.29 5.21
N LEU A 181 2.05 -12.57 4.90
CA LEU A 181 1.28 -13.00 3.74
C LEU A 181 -0.10 -13.46 4.21
N PHE A 182 -1.14 -12.74 3.81
CA PHE A 182 -2.51 -13.12 4.08
C PHE A 182 -3.03 -14.05 2.98
N GLY A 183 -3.76 -15.09 3.37
CA GLY A 183 -4.31 -16.04 2.40
C GLY A 183 -3.33 -17.16 1.99
N ARG A 184 -2.90 -17.99 2.93
CA ARG A 184 -1.97 -19.10 2.73
C ARG A 184 -2.31 -19.93 1.47
N ALA A 185 -3.54 -20.37 1.32
CA ALA A 185 -3.99 -21.18 0.19
C ALA A 185 -3.89 -20.45 -1.18
N PHE A 186 -3.91 -19.12 -1.20
CA PHE A 186 -3.66 -18.33 -2.41
C PHE A 186 -2.18 -18.35 -2.77
N TRP A 187 -1.31 -18.08 -1.80
CA TRP A 187 0.13 -17.97 -2.03
C TRP A 187 0.77 -19.31 -2.38
N GLU A 188 0.36 -20.42 -1.75
CA GLU A 188 0.83 -21.77 -2.07
C GLU A 188 0.49 -22.24 -3.50
N LYS A 189 -0.52 -21.64 -4.14
CA LYS A 189 -0.82 -21.88 -5.56
C LYS A 189 0.07 -21.10 -6.53
N ILE A 190 0.69 -20.03 -6.06
CA ILE A 190 1.47 -19.10 -6.91
C ILE A 190 2.96 -19.34 -6.73
N ILE A 191 3.40 -19.63 -5.51
CA ILE A 191 4.80 -19.75 -5.16
C ILE A 191 5.05 -21.13 -4.53
N ASN A 192 5.99 -21.85 -5.11
CA ASN A 192 6.52 -23.07 -4.48
C ASN A 192 7.59 -22.67 -3.46
N TRP A 193 7.20 -22.68 -2.17
CA TRP A 193 8.10 -22.28 -1.07
C TRP A 193 9.15 -23.32 -0.72
N ASP A 194 9.00 -24.56 -1.20
CA ASP A 194 9.91 -25.69 -0.93
C ASP A 194 11.00 -25.83 -2.01
N ALA A 195 10.99 -24.96 -3.04
CA ALA A 195 11.91 -25.02 -4.18
C ALA A 195 13.26 -24.33 -3.94
#